data_5b94e341842a72e3c4e90571fccab0da
#
_entry.id   5b94e341842a72e3c4e90571fccab0da
#
_cell.length_a   1.000
_cell.length_b   1.000
_cell.length_c   1.000
_cell.angle_alpha   90.00
_cell.angle_beta   90.00
_cell.angle_gamma   90.00
#
_symmetry.space_group_name_H-M   'P 1'
#
loop_
_entity.id
_entity.type
_entity.pdbx_description
1 polymer ?
#
loop_
_entity_poly.entity_id
_entity_poly.type
_entity_poly.pdbx_seq_one_letter_code
_entity_poly.pdbx_strand_id
1 'polypeptide(L)'
;PNDAKSLSVLPIQNRTFKAGLETDLSEQLKGLLQSNSSVKLLPAGQADLKLSVTLLNLELPSSGLSKDQISTGTQAVLKGNAFLEDRRKGNTVWEEKMIHVKISESEGIQIENTSSLTLSGNIRELINRFAQNLYDRIFTNF
;
A
#
# COMPACT_ATOMS: atom_id res chain seq x y z
N PRO A 1 5.05 -21.64 -0.98
CA PRO A 1 3.74 -21.04 -0.72
C PRO A 1 2.61 -21.62 -1.53
N ASN A 2 2.93 -22.46 -2.52
CA ASN A 2 1.87 -23.02 -3.38
C ASN A 2 0.83 -23.83 -2.61
N ASP A 3 1.19 -24.38 -1.48
CA ASP A 3 0.28 -25.13 -0.64
C ASP A 3 -0.30 -24.32 0.51
N ALA A 4 0.05 -23.04 0.60
CA ALA A 4 -0.51 -22.18 1.61
C ALA A 4 -1.93 -21.77 1.23
N LYS A 5 -2.84 -21.79 2.20
CA LYS A 5 -4.25 -21.55 1.95
C LYS A 5 -4.80 -20.39 2.77
N SER A 6 -4.02 -19.85 3.67
CA SER A 6 -4.47 -18.78 4.55
C SER A 6 -3.41 -17.72 4.74
N LEU A 7 -3.86 -16.52 5.00
CA LEU A 7 -3.02 -15.34 5.14
C LEU A 7 -3.51 -14.49 6.30
N SER A 8 -2.59 -14.01 7.08
CA SER A 8 -2.85 -12.99 8.09
C SER A 8 -2.20 -11.69 7.66
N VAL A 9 -2.97 -10.61 7.65
CA VAL A 9 -2.43 -9.28 7.43
C VAL A 9 -2.24 -8.65 8.79
N LEU A 10 -0.99 -8.46 9.20
CA LEU A 10 -0.68 -7.86 10.49
C LEU A 10 -1.05 -6.39 10.49
N PRO A 11 -1.21 -5.76 11.64
CA PRO A 11 -1.46 -4.32 11.70
C PRO A 11 -0.39 -3.57 10.93
N ILE A 12 -0.81 -2.73 9.99
CA ILE A 12 0.10 -1.96 9.14
C ILE A 12 0.69 -0.82 9.95
N GLN A 13 2.00 -0.65 9.88
CA GLN A 13 2.68 0.45 10.54
C GLN A 13 2.70 1.66 9.61
N ASN A 14 2.43 2.83 10.15
CA ASN A 14 2.39 4.06 9.39
C ASN A 14 3.38 5.06 9.97
N ARG A 15 4.47 5.30 9.25
CA ARG A 15 5.49 6.27 9.63
C ARG A 15 5.38 7.57 8.84
N THR A 16 4.31 7.73 8.07
CA THR A 16 4.09 8.95 7.31
C THR A 16 3.48 10.02 8.21
N PHE A 17 3.39 11.24 7.67
CA PHE A 17 2.77 12.33 8.42
C PHE A 17 1.24 12.24 8.46
N LYS A 18 0.64 11.38 7.64
CA LYS A 18 -0.82 11.33 7.51
C LYS A 18 -1.38 10.15 8.28
N ALA A 19 -2.07 10.44 9.37
CA ALA A 19 -2.72 9.40 10.16
C ALA A 19 -3.89 8.79 9.37
N GLY A 20 -4.15 7.51 9.60
CA GLY A 20 -5.28 6.82 8.98
C GLY A 20 -4.95 6.04 7.73
N LEU A 21 -3.79 6.26 7.12
CA LEU A 21 -3.40 5.50 5.93
C LEU A 21 -3.34 4.01 6.21
N GLU A 22 -2.89 3.64 7.40
CA GLU A 22 -2.77 2.23 7.78
C GLU A 22 -4.12 1.53 7.79
N THR A 23 -5.16 2.22 8.27
CA THR A 23 -6.51 1.68 8.30
C THR A 23 -7.07 1.55 6.88
N ASP A 24 -6.91 2.58 6.09
CA ASP A 24 -7.42 2.60 4.71
C ASP A 24 -6.75 1.52 3.87
N LEU A 25 -5.43 1.40 4.00
CA LEU A 25 -4.71 0.37 3.24
C LEU A 25 -5.11 -1.02 3.68
N SER A 26 -5.25 -1.24 4.98
CA SER A 26 -5.66 -2.53 5.52
C SER A 26 -7.04 -2.93 4.99
N GLU A 27 -7.98 -2.01 4.99
CA GLU A 27 -9.34 -2.29 4.50
C GLU A 27 -9.34 -2.58 3.01
N GLN A 28 -8.60 -1.80 2.24
CA GLN A 28 -8.55 -1.98 0.80
C GLN A 28 -7.89 -3.32 0.43
N LEU A 29 -6.78 -3.63 1.09
CA LEU A 29 -6.08 -4.88 0.82
C LEU A 29 -6.90 -6.10 1.22
N LYS A 30 -7.53 -6.05 2.38
CA LYS A 30 -8.39 -7.15 2.83
C LYS A 30 -9.56 -7.36 1.89
N GLY A 31 -10.12 -6.26 1.36
CA GLY A 31 -11.19 -6.37 0.38
C GLY A 31 -10.75 -7.11 -0.88
N LEU A 32 -9.56 -6.79 -1.39
CA LEU A 32 -9.01 -7.49 -2.54
C LEU A 32 -8.77 -8.96 -2.24
N LEU A 33 -8.21 -9.25 -1.07
CA LEU A 33 -7.90 -10.63 -0.69
C LEU A 33 -9.15 -11.46 -0.49
N GLN A 34 -10.19 -10.88 0.09
CA GLN A 34 -11.45 -11.58 0.32
C GLN A 34 -12.18 -11.92 -0.97
N SER A 35 -11.91 -11.19 -2.04
CA SER A 35 -12.52 -11.48 -3.33
C SER A 35 -11.88 -12.69 -4.02
N ASN A 36 -10.76 -13.18 -3.49
CA ASN A 36 -10.03 -14.30 -4.07
C ASN A 36 -10.25 -15.55 -3.21
N SER A 37 -10.93 -16.55 -3.76
CA SER A 37 -11.29 -17.73 -3.01
C SER A 37 -10.13 -18.68 -2.74
N SER A 38 -8.96 -18.46 -3.35
CA SER A 38 -7.82 -19.33 -3.13
C SER A 38 -7.08 -19.04 -1.83
N VAL A 39 -7.41 -17.93 -1.16
CA VAL A 39 -6.77 -17.54 0.09
C VAL A 39 -7.83 -17.17 1.10
N LYS A 40 -7.67 -17.64 2.32
CA LYS A 40 -8.55 -17.35 3.42
C LYS A 40 -7.84 -16.42 4.40
N LEU A 41 -8.49 -15.33 4.77
CA LEU A 41 -7.93 -14.44 5.79
C LEU A 41 -8.21 -14.99 7.17
N LEU A 42 -7.17 -15.11 7.98
CA LEU A 42 -7.27 -15.60 9.36
C LEU A 42 -6.51 -14.68 10.30
N PRO A 43 -6.83 -14.70 11.60
CA PRO A 43 -6.08 -13.93 12.58
C PRO A 43 -4.61 -14.33 12.65
N ALA A 44 -3.77 -13.43 13.12
CA ALA A 44 -2.38 -13.71 13.36
C ALA A 44 -2.24 -14.92 14.28
N GLY A 45 -1.32 -15.80 13.97
CA GLY A 45 -1.11 -17.02 14.72
C GLY A 45 -1.88 -18.22 14.21
N GLN A 46 -2.84 -18.01 13.31
CA GLN A 46 -3.65 -19.10 12.75
C GLN A 46 -3.47 -19.29 11.26
N ALA A 47 -2.83 -18.33 10.59
CA ALA A 47 -2.67 -18.39 9.13
C ALA A 47 -1.35 -19.05 8.73
N ASP A 48 -1.33 -19.62 7.54
CA ASP A 48 -0.11 -20.19 6.96
C ASP A 48 0.91 -19.11 6.66
N LEU A 49 0.46 -17.99 6.11
CA LEU A 49 1.31 -16.88 5.73
C LEU A 49 0.99 -15.65 6.57
N LYS A 50 2.01 -14.80 6.73
CA LYS A 50 1.89 -13.60 7.53
C LYS A 50 2.50 -12.44 6.75
N LEU A 51 1.70 -11.42 6.48
CA LEU A 51 2.13 -10.23 5.75
C LEU A 51 2.37 -9.07 6.70
N SER A 52 3.54 -8.47 6.60
CA SER A 52 3.91 -7.26 7.36
C SER A 52 4.15 -6.12 6.39
N VAL A 53 3.56 -4.97 6.67
CA VAL A 53 3.66 -3.78 5.81
C VAL A 53 3.97 -2.57 6.68
N THR A 54 4.89 -1.73 6.21
CA THR A 54 5.19 -0.44 6.84
C THR A 54 5.14 0.64 5.77
N LEU A 55 4.32 1.66 6.02
CA LEU A 55 4.29 2.85 5.16
C LEU A 55 5.37 3.81 5.66
N LEU A 56 6.26 4.23 4.77
CA LEU A 56 7.44 4.99 5.13
C LEU A 56 7.34 6.46 4.82
N ASN A 57 6.74 6.82 3.69
CA ASN A 57 6.72 8.21 3.27
C ASN A 57 5.54 8.48 2.35
N LEU A 58 4.94 9.66 2.51
CA LEU A 58 3.90 10.17 1.63
C LEU A 58 4.35 11.53 1.13
N GLU A 59 4.46 11.66 -0.19
CA GLU A 59 4.79 12.93 -0.84
C GLU A 59 3.57 13.39 -1.61
N LEU A 60 3.18 14.62 -1.39
CA LEU A 60 2.02 15.19 -2.07
C LEU A 60 2.44 16.35 -2.95
N PRO A 61 1.69 16.64 -4.03
CA PRO A 61 2.04 17.77 -4.88
C PRO A 61 2.00 19.06 -4.09
N SER A 62 2.98 19.93 -4.33
CA SER A 62 2.94 21.24 -3.73
C SER A 62 1.83 22.06 -4.38
N SER A 63 1.28 23.00 -3.63
CA SER A 63 0.15 23.80 -4.08
C SER A 63 0.56 24.99 -4.91
N GLY A 64 1.68 24.93 -5.58
CA GLY A 64 2.14 26.02 -6.43
C GLY A 64 2.68 27.22 -5.68
N LEU A 65 3.10 27.00 -4.45
CA LEU A 65 3.55 28.08 -3.59
C LEU A 65 4.91 28.61 -3.98
N SER A 66 5.73 27.82 -4.61
CA SER A 66 7.08 28.22 -4.96
C SER A 66 7.43 27.74 -6.36
N LYS A 67 7.99 28.64 -7.13
CA LYS A 67 8.48 28.29 -8.47
C LYS A 67 9.65 27.31 -8.41
N ASP A 68 10.36 27.31 -7.31
CA ASP A 68 11.51 26.44 -7.15
C ASP A 68 11.14 24.98 -6.93
N GLN A 69 9.87 24.73 -6.66
CA GLN A 69 9.39 23.38 -6.39
C GLN A 69 8.62 22.78 -7.55
N ILE A 70 8.74 23.34 -8.71
CA ILE A 70 8.00 22.87 -9.87
C ILE A 70 8.29 21.40 -10.16
N SER A 71 9.54 20.98 -10.05
CA SER A 71 9.93 19.61 -10.36
C SER A 71 9.40 18.60 -9.36
N THR A 72 9.09 19.04 -8.13
CA THR A 72 8.63 18.13 -7.09
C THR A 72 7.13 18.20 -6.85
N GLY A 73 6.47 19.20 -7.43
CA GLY A 73 5.06 19.47 -7.17
C GLY A 73 4.08 18.76 -8.06
N THR A 74 4.54 17.88 -8.93
CA THR A 74 3.70 17.29 -9.97
C THR A 74 3.29 15.85 -9.69
N GLN A 75 3.74 15.27 -8.61
CA GLN A 75 3.45 13.88 -8.30
C GLN A 75 3.06 13.69 -6.85
N ALA A 76 2.12 12.78 -6.63
CA ALA A 76 1.86 12.22 -5.32
C ALA A 76 2.50 10.84 -5.27
N VAL A 77 3.22 10.54 -4.21
CA VAL A 77 3.97 9.28 -4.09
C VAL A 77 3.76 8.70 -2.70
N LEU A 78 3.49 7.40 -2.65
CA LEU A 78 3.44 6.67 -1.39
C LEU A 78 4.49 5.57 -1.44
N LYS A 79 5.34 5.52 -0.42
CA LYS A 79 6.43 4.57 -0.32
C LYS A 79 6.29 3.73 0.94
N GLY A 80 6.68 2.47 0.83
CA GLY A 80 6.66 1.57 1.97
C GLY A 80 7.44 0.31 1.71
N ASN A 81 7.46 -0.56 2.70
CA ASN A 81 8.06 -1.88 2.54
C ASN A 81 7.09 -2.95 3.02
N ALA A 82 7.35 -4.17 2.61
CA ALA A 82 6.51 -5.30 2.99
C ALA A 82 7.32 -6.58 2.94
N PHE A 83 6.93 -7.54 3.76
CA PHE A 83 7.47 -8.89 3.64
C PHE A 83 6.41 -9.90 3.99
N LEU A 84 6.53 -11.06 3.36
CA LEU A 84 5.62 -12.18 3.51
C LEU A 84 6.39 -13.35 4.08
N GLU A 85 5.92 -13.88 5.19
CA GLU A 85 6.55 -15.01 5.87
C GLU A 85 5.66 -16.23 5.80
N ASP A 86 6.28 -17.40 5.67
CA ASP A 86 5.60 -18.69 5.81
C ASP A 86 5.78 -19.17 7.24
N ARG A 87 4.71 -19.15 8.02
CA ARG A 87 4.76 -19.53 9.42
C ARG A 87 5.07 -21.02 9.60
N ARG A 88 4.63 -21.84 8.66
CA ARG A 88 4.81 -23.30 8.74
C ARG A 88 6.28 -23.66 8.60
N LYS A 89 6.99 -22.94 7.74
CA LYS A 89 8.40 -23.22 7.42
C LYS A 89 9.34 -22.30 8.15
N GLY A 90 8.84 -21.22 8.73
CA GLY A 90 9.67 -20.27 9.45
C GLY A 90 10.58 -19.43 8.56
N ASN A 91 10.26 -19.25 7.29
CA ASN A 91 11.11 -18.49 6.37
C ASN A 91 10.34 -17.36 5.70
N THR A 92 11.10 -16.44 5.14
CA THR A 92 10.55 -15.32 4.36
C THR A 92 10.28 -15.80 2.95
N VAL A 93 9.05 -15.61 2.47
CA VAL A 93 8.66 -15.94 1.11
C VAL A 93 9.17 -14.88 0.15
N TRP A 94 8.94 -13.62 0.47
CA TRP A 94 9.53 -12.50 -0.25
C TRP A 94 9.58 -11.27 0.63
N GLU A 95 10.46 -10.36 0.25
CA GLU A 95 10.62 -9.08 0.92
C GLU A 95 10.85 -8.00 -0.13
N GLU A 96 10.17 -6.87 0.02
CA GLU A 96 10.41 -5.72 -0.83
C GLU A 96 10.65 -4.51 0.06
N LYS A 97 11.85 -3.96 -0.05
CA LYS A 97 12.27 -2.87 0.84
C LYS A 97 11.83 -1.49 0.35
N MET A 98 11.43 -1.38 -0.90
CA MET A 98 10.99 -0.10 -1.41
C MET A 98 9.90 -0.31 -2.46
N ILE A 99 8.67 -0.36 -1.98
CA ILE A 99 7.51 -0.32 -2.84
C ILE A 99 7.14 1.16 -2.97
N HIS A 100 6.93 1.62 -4.18
CA HIS A 100 6.43 2.97 -4.36
C HIS A 100 5.35 2.99 -5.42
N VAL A 101 4.33 3.78 -5.18
CA VAL A 101 3.27 4.04 -6.14
C VAL A 101 3.13 5.54 -6.28
N LYS A 102 2.76 5.98 -7.46
CA LYS A 102 2.68 7.41 -7.73
C LYS A 102 1.53 7.73 -8.65
N ILE A 103 1.05 8.96 -8.54
CA ILE A 103 0.08 9.54 -9.46
C ILE A 103 0.70 10.83 -9.97
N SER A 104 0.76 11.00 -11.27
CA SER A 104 1.30 12.21 -11.88
C SER A 104 0.19 13.06 -12.46
N GLU A 105 0.54 14.29 -12.78
CA GLU A 105 -0.40 15.22 -13.42
C GLU A 105 -0.96 14.64 -14.72
N SER A 106 -0.13 13.91 -15.46
CA SER A 106 -0.57 13.29 -16.71
C SER A 106 -1.63 12.24 -16.52
N GLU A 107 -1.83 11.76 -15.29
CA GLU A 107 -2.86 10.78 -14.98
C GLU A 107 -4.12 11.42 -14.38
N GLY A 108 -4.25 12.73 -14.53
CA GLY A 108 -5.46 13.42 -14.08
C GLY A 108 -5.42 13.96 -12.66
N ILE A 109 -4.25 13.98 -12.03
CA ILE A 109 -4.14 14.55 -10.70
C ILE A 109 -4.40 16.06 -10.77
N GLN A 110 -5.15 16.58 -9.80
CA GLN A 110 -5.54 17.98 -9.78
C GLN A 110 -4.59 18.76 -8.87
N ILE A 111 -3.46 19.16 -9.42
CA ILE A 111 -2.42 19.84 -8.65
C ILE A 111 -2.84 21.26 -8.26
N GLU A 112 -3.51 21.93 -9.16
CA GLU A 112 -3.91 23.33 -8.96
C GLU A 112 -4.99 23.48 -7.92
N ASN A 113 -5.80 22.46 -7.75
CA ASN A 113 -6.89 22.48 -6.80
C ASN A 113 -6.47 21.72 -5.56
N THR A 114 -6.14 22.46 -4.53
CA THR A 114 -5.67 21.89 -3.27
C THR A 114 -6.79 21.74 -2.26
N SER A 115 -8.03 21.67 -2.70
CA SER A 115 -9.14 21.42 -1.80
C SER A 115 -8.96 20.08 -1.10
N SER A 116 -9.56 19.93 0.05
CA SER A 116 -9.47 18.68 0.81
C SER A 116 -10.06 17.51 0.04
N LEU A 117 -11.04 17.75 -0.82
CA LEU A 117 -11.62 16.68 -1.65
C LEU A 117 -10.61 16.14 -2.67
N THR A 118 -9.91 17.05 -3.34
CA THR A 118 -8.90 16.64 -4.31
C THR A 118 -7.74 15.91 -3.61
N LEU A 119 -7.32 16.43 -2.48
CA LEU A 119 -6.26 15.81 -1.71
C LEU A 119 -6.68 14.41 -1.25
N SER A 120 -7.89 14.27 -0.73
CA SER A 120 -8.41 12.97 -0.31
C SER A 120 -8.52 12.00 -1.47
N GLY A 121 -8.91 12.49 -2.64
CA GLY A 121 -8.99 11.65 -3.83
C GLY A 121 -7.64 11.13 -4.27
N ASN A 122 -6.61 11.97 -4.22
CA ASN A 122 -5.25 11.58 -4.56
C ASN A 122 -4.73 10.52 -3.58
N ILE A 123 -4.97 10.73 -2.30
CA ILE A 123 -4.54 9.79 -1.27
C ILE A 123 -5.26 8.45 -1.44
N ARG A 124 -6.56 8.48 -1.71
CA ARG A 124 -7.33 7.26 -1.93
C ARG A 124 -6.78 6.46 -3.11
N GLU A 125 -6.43 7.15 -4.19
CA GLU A 125 -5.88 6.48 -5.36
C GLU A 125 -4.52 5.86 -5.06
N LEU A 126 -3.67 6.55 -4.29
CA LEU A 126 -2.40 5.99 -3.87
C LEU A 126 -2.59 4.73 -3.03
N ILE A 127 -3.54 4.76 -2.11
CA ILE A 127 -3.86 3.59 -1.29
C ILE A 127 -4.32 2.44 -2.17
N ASN A 128 -5.18 2.72 -3.15
CA ASN A 128 -5.66 1.68 -4.06
C ASN A 128 -4.52 1.07 -4.85
N ARG A 129 -3.61 1.88 -5.34
CA ARG A 129 -2.45 1.41 -6.12
C ARG A 129 -1.48 0.61 -5.26
N PHE A 130 -1.28 1.04 -4.03
CA PHE A 130 -0.39 0.33 -3.11
C PHE A 130 -0.99 -1.04 -2.75
N ALA A 131 -2.28 -1.08 -2.45
CA ALA A 131 -2.98 -2.33 -2.13
C ALA A 131 -2.92 -3.29 -3.31
N GLN A 132 -3.15 -2.80 -4.53
CA GLN A 132 -3.09 -3.63 -5.72
C GLN A 132 -1.69 -4.19 -5.94
N ASN A 133 -0.67 -3.38 -5.69
CA ASN A 133 0.72 -3.80 -5.81
C ASN A 133 1.03 -4.94 -4.84
N LEU A 134 0.58 -4.81 -3.59
CA LEU A 134 0.76 -5.86 -2.59
C LEU A 134 0.01 -7.13 -2.99
N TYR A 135 -1.23 -6.98 -3.45
CA TYR A 135 -2.05 -8.10 -3.87
C TYR A 135 -1.36 -8.87 -5.00
N ASP A 136 -0.88 -8.16 -6.00
CA ASP A 136 -0.21 -8.78 -7.14
C ASP A 136 1.05 -9.52 -6.69
N ARG A 137 1.83 -8.94 -5.78
CA ARG A 137 3.04 -9.58 -5.27
C ARG A 137 2.72 -10.85 -4.49
N ILE A 138 1.66 -10.83 -3.70
CA ILE A 138 1.24 -12.01 -2.94
C ILE A 138 0.91 -13.15 -3.89
N PHE A 139 0.12 -12.87 -4.91
CA PHE A 139 -0.35 -13.93 -5.80
C PHE A 139 0.66 -14.32 -6.89
N THR A 140 1.66 -13.51 -7.14
CA THR A 140 2.76 -13.92 -8.00
C THR A 140 3.55 -15.08 -7.40
N ASN A 141 3.54 -15.18 -6.07
CA ASN A 141 4.27 -16.22 -5.34
C ASN A 141 3.43 -17.44 -4.97
N PHE A 142 2.21 -17.46 -5.41
CA PHE A 142 1.37 -18.65 -5.27
C PHE A 142 1.46 -19.49 -6.55
#